data_1dd580edca26cc204f64a09096e8f19d
#
_entry.id   1dd580edca26cc204f64a09096e8f19d
#
_cell.length_a   1.000
_cell.length_b   1.000
_cell.length_c   1.000
_cell.angle_alpha   90.00
_cell.angle_beta   90.00
_cell.angle_gamma   90.00
#
_symmetry.space_group_name_H-M   'P 1'
#
loop_
_entity.id
_entity.type
_entity.pdbx_description
1 polymer ?
#
loop_
_entity_poly.entity_id
_entity_poly.type
_entity_poly.pdbx_seq_one_letter_code
_entity_poly.pdbx_strand_id
1 'polypeptide(L)'
;MADGMANDRSKNSACSFFGSAPDDKMRRAYGIRIAIFFVLVLILVAVLFLLYQFAQALYQLNAVELERDRWQRPADVIDSLNLKEGDVVADVGCGVGYFSLKLASKVGERGAVLGEDILDQSLAFLRIRAFLQNRSNIRAIRGGLGDPHLPNEGVDAVLIANSYHEFTQPRAILDHIFQALRSNARLVVLDRGARLYHGEPRIIQMQQYQIAASVVEEEIRKSGFEVIRRDDRFIDRPATERPGDRPDDHVWWLIVARKP
;
A
#
# COMPACT_ATOMS: atom_id res chain seq x y z
N MET A 1 -37.40 -54.77 -97.45
CA MET A 1 -36.07 -54.18 -97.61
C MET A 1 -35.92 -53.04 -96.62
N ALA A 2 -34.84 -53.07 -95.77
CA ALA A 2 -34.26 -52.04 -95.03
C ALA A 2 -35.12 -51.43 -93.87
N ASP A 3 -34.87 -51.72 -92.75
CA ASP A 3 -33.85 -51.36 -91.74
C ASP A 3 -34.14 -50.00 -91.10
N GLY A 4 -34.41 -49.99 -89.80
CA GLY A 4 -34.61 -48.86 -88.96
C GLY A 4 -34.00 -49.10 -87.60
N MET A 5 -32.83 -48.55 -87.36
CA MET A 5 -32.06 -48.62 -86.11
C MET A 5 -32.72 -47.81 -85.02
N ALA A 6 -32.95 -48.43 -83.86
CA ALA A 6 -33.31 -47.79 -82.62
C ALA A 6 -32.05 -47.31 -81.96
N ASN A 7 -32.05 -46.04 -81.54
CA ASN A 7 -30.98 -45.41 -80.74
C ASN A 7 -31.42 -45.26 -79.30
N ASP A 8 -30.85 -46.08 -78.42
CA ASP A 8 -31.08 -46.10 -77.03
C ASP A 8 -30.19 -45.01 -76.39
N ARG A 9 -30.78 -43.97 -75.73
CA ARG A 9 -30.11 -42.98 -74.93
C ARG A 9 -30.37 -43.28 -73.48
N SER A 10 -29.46 -44.04 -72.88
CA SER A 10 -29.38 -44.12 -71.41
C SER A 10 -29.02 -42.76 -70.81
N LYS A 11 -29.94 -42.23 -70.06
CA LYS A 11 -29.72 -41.01 -69.29
C LYS A 11 -28.88 -41.32 -68.00
N ASN A 12 -27.62 -40.94 -68.00
CA ASN A 12 -26.82 -40.83 -66.80
C ASN A 12 -27.39 -39.74 -65.94
N SER A 13 -28.14 -40.07 -64.92
CA SER A 13 -28.45 -39.17 -63.80
C SER A 13 -27.30 -39.16 -62.77
N ALA A 14 -26.31 -38.33 -63.03
CA ALA A 14 -25.33 -38.00 -62.00
C ALA A 14 -26.02 -37.18 -60.90
N CYS A 15 -26.20 -37.78 -59.69
CA CYS A 15 -26.62 -37.11 -58.52
C CYS A 15 -25.56 -36.07 -58.16
N SER A 16 -25.83 -34.80 -58.43
CA SER A 16 -25.03 -33.67 -57.93
C SER A 16 -25.35 -33.40 -56.45
N PHE A 17 -24.70 -34.14 -55.59
CA PHE A 17 -24.59 -33.76 -54.13
C PHE A 17 -23.57 -32.64 -53.98
N PHE A 18 -23.79 -31.52 -54.64
CA PHE A 18 -23.07 -30.28 -54.27
C PHE A 18 -23.94 -29.53 -53.28
N GLY A 19 -23.57 -29.69 -51.97
CA GLY A 19 -24.12 -28.82 -50.93
C GLY A 19 -23.91 -27.38 -51.33
N SER A 20 -24.97 -26.57 -51.30
CA SER A 20 -24.92 -25.14 -51.57
C SER A 20 -23.87 -24.48 -50.68
N ALA A 21 -22.95 -23.70 -51.26
CA ALA A 21 -21.97 -22.94 -50.52
C ALA A 21 -22.69 -22.07 -49.48
N PRO A 22 -22.19 -22.01 -48.21
CA PRO A 22 -22.86 -21.23 -47.17
C PRO A 22 -22.98 -19.78 -47.60
N ASP A 23 -24.17 -19.19 -47.37
CA ASP A 23 -24.53 -17.80 -47.69
C ASP A 23 -23.47 -16.86 -47.14
N ASP A 24 -23.11 -15.85 -47.91
CA ASP A 24 -22.07 -14.85 -47.58
C ASP A 24 -22.33 -14.15 -46.22
N LYS A 25 -23.60 -13.98 -45.85
CA LYS A 25 -24.04 -13.48 -44.51
C LYS A 25 -23.66 -14.47 -43.40
N MET A 26 -23.77 -15.77 -43.63
CA MET A 26 -23.42 -16.78 -42.65
C MET A 26 -21.89 -16.86 -42.44
N ARG A 27 -21.10 -16.74 -43.50
CA ARG A 27 -19.64 -16.66 -43.45
C ARG A 27 -19.17 -15.44 -42.67
N ARG A 28 -19.76 -14.26 -42.90
CA ARG A 28 -19.46 -13.02 -42.15
C ARG A 28 -19.84 -13.14 -40.67
N ALA A 29 -21.02 -13.69 -40.37
CA ALA A 29 -21.45 -13.91 -38.98
C ALA A 29 -20.51 -14.88 -38.24
N TYR A 30 -20.04 -15.93 -38.90
CA TYR A 30 -19.08 -16.88 -38.32
C TYR A 30 -17.71 -16.22 -38.12
N GLY A 31 -17.21 -15.43 -39.06
CA GLY A 31 -15.97 -14.66 -38.91
C GLY A 31 -16.01 -13.69 -37.75
N ILE A 32 -17.14 -12.96 -37.57
CA ILE A 32 -17.31 -12.05 -36.43
C ILE A 32 -17.29 -12.81 -35.08
N ARG A 33 -17.97 -13.96 -35.01
CA ARG A 33 -17.97 -14.78 -33.77
C ARG A 33 -16.58 -15.29 -33.41
N ILE A 34 -15.79 -15.72 -34.38
CA ILE A 34 -14.41 -16.13 -34.20
C ILE A 34 -13.57 -14.96 -33.72
N ALA A 35 -13.69 -13.77 -34.31
CA ALA A 35 -12.97 -12.58 -33.91
C ALA A 35 -13.31 -12.19 -32.47
N ILE A 36 -14.59 -12.18 -32.09
CA ILE A 36 -15.04 -11.93 -30.71
C ILE A 36 -14.43 -12.96 -29.74
N PHE A 37 -14.44 -14.24 -30.11
CA PHE A 37 -13.84 -15.30 -29.28
C PHE A 37 -12.34 -15.03 -29.02
N PHE A 38 -11.56 -14.70 -30.05
CA PHE A 38 -10.15 -14.39 -29.89
C PHE A 38 -9.92 -13.14 -29.05
N VAL A 39 -10.75 -12.10 -29.21
CA VAL A 39 -10.68 -10.88 -28.38
C VAL A 39 -10.96 -11.22 -26.91
N LEU A 40 -11.98 -12.03 -26.62
CA LEU A 40 -12.29 -12.46 -25.25
C LEU A 40 -11.17 -13.30 -24.64
N VAL A 41 -10.54 -14.19 -25.42
CA VAL A 41 -9.39 -14.98 -24.97
C VAL A 41 -8.20 -14.06 -24.66
N LEU A 42 -7.91 -13.07 -25.50
CA LEU A 42 -6.84 -12.10 -25.24
C LEU A 42 -7.10 -11.28 -23.97
N ILE A 43 -8.34 -10.82 -23.76
CA ILE A 43 -8.74 -10.12 -22.54
C ILE A 43 -8.54 -11.03 -21.32
N LEU A 44 -8.98 -12.28 -21.40
CA LEU A 44 -8.81 -13.24 -20.31
C LEU A 44 -7.32 -13.44 -19.96
N VAL A 45 -6.48 -13.65 -20.98
CA VAL A 45 -5.02 -13.81 -20.78
C VAL A 45 -4.41 -12.55 -20.14
N ALA A 46 -4.81 -11.36 -20.62
CA ALA A 46 -4.34 -10.10 -20.03
C ALA A 46 -4.77 -9.95 -18.56
N VAL A 47 -6.02 -10.29 -18.23
CA VAL A 47 -6.52 -10.27 -16.83
C VAL A 47 -5.75 -11.26 -15.97
N LEU A 48 -5.55 -12.50 -16.43
CA LEU A 48 -4.78 -13.50 -15.69
C LEU A 48 -3.34 -13.07 -15.48
N PHE A 49 -2.72 -12.44 -16.46
CA PHE A 49 -1.37 -11.88 -16.35
C PHE A 49 -1.31 -10.76 -15.31
N LEU A 50 -2.28 -9.82 -15.32
CA LEU A 50 -2.35 -8.75 -14.31
C LEU A 50 -2.58 -9.29 -12.90
N LEU A 51 -3.43 -10.29 -12.73
CA LEU A 51 -3.66 -10.97 -11.45
C LEU A 51 -2.38 -11.66 -10.95
N TYR A 52 -1.64 -12.31 -11.84
CA TYR A 52 -0.35 -12.92 -11.51
C TYR A 52 0.66 -11.87 -11.05
N GLN A 53 0.81 -10.75 -11.77
CA GLN A 53 1.70 -9.65 -11.38
C GLN A 53 1.33 -9.06 -10.03
N PHE A 54 0.02 -8.87 -9.78
CA PHE A 54 -0.48 -8.39 -8.50
C PHE A 54 -0.17 -9.36 -7.35
N ALA A 55 -0.38 -10.67 -7.56
CA ALA A 55 -0.05 -11.69 -6.57
C ALA A 55 1.45 -11.72 -6.26
N GLN A 56 2.30 -11.58 -7.29
CA GLN A 56 3.76 -11.48 -7.13
C GLN A 56 4.16 -10.24 -6.32
N ALA A 57 3.54 -9.08 -6.59
CA ALA A 57 3.81 -7.85 -5.84
C ALA A 57 3.44 -8.01 -4.34
N LEU A 58 2.30 -8.62 -4.03
CA LEU A 58 1.90 -8.93 -2.66
C LEU A 58 2.86 -9.90 -1.98
N TYR A 59 3.31 -10.93 -2.70
CA TYR A 59 4.28 -11.90 -2.17
C TYR A 59 5.61 -11.23 -1.83
N GLN A 60 6.14 -10.41 -2.72
CA GLN A 60 7.39 -9.67 -2.50
C GLN A 60 7.26 -8.68 -1.33
N LEU A 61 6.14 -7.95 -1.25
CA LEU A 61 5.86 -7.05 -0.14
C LEU A 61 5.83 -7.79 1.20
N ASN A 62 5.17 -8.94 1.26
CA ASN A 62 5.13 -9.76 2.46
C ASN A 62 6.53 -10.25 2.87
N ALA A 63 7.37 -10.65 1.92
CA ALA A 63 8.76 -11.05 2.20
C ALA A 63 9.58 -9.90 2.78
N VAL A 64 9.43 -8.68 2.23
CA VAL A 64 10.08 -7.46 2.76
C VAL A 64 9.60 -7.15 4.17
N GLU A 65 8.29 -7.28 4.44
CA GLU A 65 7.73 -7.01 5.76
C GLU A 65 8.17 -8.05 6.81
N LEU A 66 8.26 -9.33 6.45
CA LEU A 66 8.82 -10.37 7.32
C LEU A 66 10.30 -10.11 7.67
N GLU A 67 11.07 -9.57 6.72
CA GLU A 67 12.43 -9.13 7.00
C GLU A 67 12.45 -7.90 7.92
N ARG A 68 11.56 -6.93 7.70
CA ARG A 68 11.39 -5.78 8.60
C ARG A 68 11.03 -6.20 10.02
N ASP A 69 10.15 -7.19 10.19
CA ASP A 69 9.74 -7.69 11.50
C ASP A 69 10.91 -8.19 12.35
N ARG A 70 11.98 -8.72 11.72
CA ARG A 70 13.17 -9.23 12.43
C ARG A 70 14.02 -8.12 13.05
N TRP A 71 14.02 -6.93 12.45
CA TRP A 71 14.95 -5.88 12.88
C TRP A 71 14.28 -4.59 13.32
N GLN A 72 13.06 -4.26 12.84
CA GLN A 72 12.43 -2.97 13.12
C GLN A 72 11.71 -2.93 14.48
N ARG A 73 11.64 -4.05 15.20
CA ARG A 73 11.05 -4.16 16.54
C ARG A 73 9.60 -3.65 16.58
N PRO A 74 8.70 -4.06 15.65
CA PRO A 74 7.36 -3.48 15.56
C PRO A 74 6.53 -3.66 16.83
N ALA A 75 6.73 -4.73 17.59
CA ALA A 75 6.05 -4.95 18.87
C ALA A 75 6.41 -3.84 19.87
N ASP A 76 7.69 -3.50 20.02
CA ASP A 76 8.14 -2.47 20.96
C ASP A 76 7.67 -1.06 20.56
N VAL A 77 7.58 -0.80 19.23
CA VAL A 77 7.01 0.44 18.69
C VAL A 77 5.53 0.55 19.06
N ILE A 78 4.75 -0.52 18.83
CA ILE A 78 3.33 -0.58 19.15
C ILE A 78 3.09 -0.49 20.66
N ASP A 79 3.90 -1.14 21.48
CA ASP A 79 3.79 -1.08 22.93
C ASP A 79 4.10 0.33 23.48
N SER A 80 4.95 1.10 22.77
CA SER A 80 5.23 2.51 23.12
C SER A 80 3.99 3.41 22.99
N LEU A 81 3.00 3.04 22.18
CA LEU A 81 1.71 3.74 22.05
C LEU A 81 0.78 3.55 23.26
N ASN A 82 1.02 2.52 24.10
CA ASN A 82 0.19 2.16 25.27
C ASN A 82 -1.29 1.90 24.93
N LEU A 83 -1.55 1.26 23.79
CA LEU A 83 -2.88 0.97 23.27
C LEU A 83 -3.59 -0.13 24.06
N LYS A 84 -4.90 0.04 24.17
CA LYS A 84 -5.85 -0.95 24.71
C LYS A 84 -6.78 -1.44 23.59
N GLU A 85 -7.44 -2.56 23.83
CA GLU A 85 -8.51 -3.02 22.96
C GLU A 85 -9.67 -2.01 22.96
N GLY A 86 -10.12 -1.63 21.77
CA GLY A 86 -11.17 -0.63 21.59
C GLY A 86 -10.66 0.78 21.28
N ASP A 87 -9.35 1.04 21.42
CA ASP A 87 -8.77 2.36 21.15
C ASP A 87 -8.85 2.72 19.66
N VAL A 88 -8.87 4.01 19.39
CA VAL A 88 -8.70 4.59 18.05
C VAL A 88 -7.26 5.09 17.90
N VAL A 89 -6.53 4.55 16.93
CA VAL A 89 -5.13 4.93 16.67
C VAL A 89 -4.98 5.45 15.25
N ALA A 90 -4.20 6.52 15.06
CA ALA A 90 -3.82 6.98 13.73
C ALA A 90 -2.40 6.52 13.38
N ASP A 91 -2.20 6.10 12.13
CA ASP A 91 -0.92 5.78 11.50
C ASP A 91 -0.70 6.82 10.40
N VAL A 92 0.10 7.86 10.68
CA VAL A 92 0.30 9.03 9.81
C VAL A 92 1.50 8.80 8.90
N GLY A 93 1.29 8.90 7.59
CA GLY A 93 2.22 8.44 6.56
C GLY A 93 2.27 6.91 6.53
N CYS A 94 1.09 6.26 6.56
CA CYS A 94 0.97 4.81 6.73
C CYS A 94 1.52 3.99 5.56
N GLY A 95 1.74 4.61 4.40
CA GLY A 95 2.13 3.93 3.18
C GLY A 95 1.13 2.83 2.81
N VAL A 96 1.64 1.66 2.50
CA VAL A 96 0.83 0.48 2.17
C VAL A 96 0.31 -0.29 3.39
N GLY A 97 0.49 0.27 4.62
CA GLY A 97 -0.15 -0.22 5.85
C GLY A 97 0.63 -1.24 6.66
N TYR A 98 1.96 -1.21 6.63
CA TYR A 98 2.78 -2.12 7.43
C TYR A 98 2.44 -2.07 8.93
N PHE A 99 2.42 -0.87 9.51
CA PHE A 99 2.00 -0.70 10.91
C PHE A 99 0.48 -0.72 11.06
N SER A 100 -0.28 -0.13 10.12
CA SER A 100 -1.75 -0.10 10.20
C SER A 100 -2.35 -1.50 10.39
N LEU A 101 -1.86 -2.53 9.68
CA LEU A 101 -2.35 -3.91 9.82
C LEU A 101 -2.02 -4.53 11.17
N LYS A 102 -0.87 -4.21 11.74
CA LYS A 102 -0.44 -4.67 13.08
C LYS A 102 -1.23 -3.94 14.19
N LEU A 103 -1.43 -2.64 14.03
CA LEU A 103 -2.25 -1.82 14.93
C LEU A 103 -3.71 -2.29 14.95
N ALA A 104 -4.26 -2.67 13.79
CA ALA A 104 -5.61 -3.21 13.70
C ALA A 104 -5.80 -4.48 14.55
N SER A 105 -4.76 -5.32 14.62
CA SER A 105 -4.76 -6.49 15.49
C SER A 105 -4.66 -6.12 16.96
N LYS A 106 -3.89 -5.07 17.30
CA LYS A 106 -3.67 -4.63 18.69
C LYS A 106 -4.91 -4.02 19.31
N VAL A 107 -5.63 -3.16 18.56
CA VAL A 107 -6.85 -2.49 19.07
C VAL A 107 -8.10 -3.37 18.96
N GLY A 108 -8.05 -4.47 18.21
CA GLY A 108 -9.16 -5.41 18.05
C GLY A 108 -10.34 -4.84 17.26
N GLU A 109 -11.40 -5.65 17.12
CA GLU A 109 -12.58 -5.30 16.30
C GLU A 109 -13.36 -4.10 16.82
N ARG A 110 -13.30 -3.82 18.12
CA ARG A 110 -13.98 -2.69 18.76
C ARG A 110 -13.22 -1.37 18.61
N GLY A 111 -11.92 -1.44 18.29
CA GLY A 111 -11.08 -0.29 18.02
C GLY A 111 -11.07 0.10 16.55
N ALA A 112 -10.34 1.16 16.22
CA ALA A 112 -10.18 1.60 14.83
C ALA A 112 -8.74 2.05 14.56
N VAL A 113 -8.28 1.82 13.32
CA VAL A 113 -7.04 2.38 12.79
C VAL A 113 -7.37 3.37 11.69
N LEU A 114 -6.89 4.60 11.86
CA LEU A 114 -6.96 5.65 10.87
C LEU A 114 -5.62 5.67 10.11
N GLY A 115 -5.56 4.96 8.99
CA GLY A 115 -4.36 4.94 8.13
C GLY A 115 -4.37 6.15 7.21
N GLU A 116 -3.52 7.12 7.49
CA GLU A 116 -3.44 8.36 6.73
C GLU A 116 -2.21 8.36 5.83
N ASP A 117 -2.38 8.81 4.59
CA ASP A 117 -1.29 9.05 3.64
C ASP A 117 -1.68 10.10 2.60
N ILE A 118 -0.69 10.81 2.05
CA ILE A 118 -0.90 11.77 0.98
C ILE A 118 -0.98 11.14 -0.42
N LEU A 119 -0.70 9.84 -0.55
CA LEU A 119 -0.69 9.13 -1.82
C LEU A 119 -1.92 8.22 -1.96
N ASP A 120 -2.80 8.51 -2.93
CA ASP A 120 -3.98 7.68 -3.19
C ASP A 120 -3.64 6.23 -3.52
N GLN A 121 -2.49 6.01 -4.16
CA GLN A 121 -1.99 4.66 -4.47
C GLN A 121 -1.69 3.86 -3.21
N SER A 122 -1.01 4.46 -2.23
CA SER A 122 -0.74 3.85 -0.92
C SER A 122 -2.03 3.45 -0.22
N LEU A 123 -3.00 4.37 -0.18
CA LEU A 123 -4.31 4.12 0.43
C LEU A 123 -5.14 3.06 -0.30
N ALA A 124 -5.05 2.99 -1.62
CA ALA A 124 -5.69 1.92 -2.39
C ALA A 124 -5.10 0.55 -2.01
N PHE A 125 -3.78 0.45 -1.92
CA PHE A 125 -3.10 -0.76 -1.45
C PHE A 125 -3.47 -1.13 -0.01
N LEU A 126 -3.50 -0.14 0.89
CA LEU A 126 -3.95 -0.35 2.27
C LEU A 126 -5.36 -0.95 2.32
N ARG A 127 -6.32 -0.40 1.55
CA ARG A 127 -7.70 -0.92 1.49
C ARG A 127 -7.76 -2.37 1.00
N ILE A 128 -7.01 -2.69 -0.07
CA ILE A 128 -6.94 -4.05 -0.60
C ILE A 128 -6.36 -5.00 0.44
N ARG A 129 -5.26 -4.64 1.09
CA ARG A 129 -4.61 -5.47 2.11
C ARG A 129 -5.50 -5.66 3.34
N ALA A 130 -6.16 -4.60 3.78
CA ALA A 130 -7.12 -4.66 4.88
C ALA A 130 -8.26 -5.64 4.56
N PHE A 131 -8.81 -5.58 3.36
CA PHE A 131 -9.83 -6.53 2.88
C PHE A 131 -9.31 -7.97 2.85
N LEU A 132 -8.14 -8.22 2.24
CA LEU A 132 -7.55 -9.56 2.13
C LEU A 132 -7.21 -10.18 3.49
N GLN A 133 -6.92 -9.35 4.51
CA GLN A 133 -6.59 -9.80 5.87
C GLN A 133 -7.77 -9.69 6.85
N ASN A 134 -9.01 -9.43 6.36
CA ASN A 134 -10.21 -9.26 7.17
C ASN A 134 -10.06 -8.20 8.28
N ARG A 135 -9.40 -7.07 7.96
CA ARG A 135 -9.22 -5.93 8.88
C ARG A 135 -10.25 -4.84 8.60
N SER A 136 -11.51 -5.09 8.96
CA SER A 136 -12.63 -4.15 8.76
C SER A 136 -12.54 -2.89 9.62
N ASN A 137 -11.69 -2.89 10.65
CA ASN A 137 -11.45 -1.79 11.56
C ASN A 137 -10.38 -0.77 11.06
N ILE A 138 -9.88 -0.91 9.81
CA ILE A 138 -8.98 0.07 9.19
C ILE A 138 -9.78 1.03 8.31
N ARG A 139 -9.55 2.34 8.50
CA ARG A 139 -10.11 3.42 7.69
C ARG A 139 -8.96 4.19 7.03
N ALA A 140 -8.93 4.19 5.71
CA ALA A 140 -7.93 4.94 4.93
C ALA A 140 -8.37 6.40 4.77
N ILE A 141 -7.53 7.33 5.22
CA ILE A 141 -7.75 8.79 5.18
C ILE A 141 -6.75 9.41 4.21
N ARG A 142 -7.26 10.23 3.30
CA ARG A 142 -6.42 11.04 2.42
C ARG A 142 -6.05 12.32 3.16
N GLY A 143 -4.79 12.47 3.52
CA GLY A 143 -4.26 13.68 4.13
C GLY A 143 -3.75 14.72 3.13
N GLY A 144 -3.28 15.83 3.66
CA GLY A 144 -2.61 16.91 2.95
C GLY A 144 -1.23 17.19 3.52
N LEU A 145 -0.44 18.02 2.86
CA LEU A 145 0.94 18.34 3.27
C LEU A 145 1.06 19.00 4.66
N GLY A 146 0.00 19.61 5.15
CA GLY A 146 -0.04 20.29 6.45
C GLY A 146 -1.18 19.83 7.35
N ASP A 147 -2.09 18.98 6.87
CA ASP A 147 -3.26 18.51 7.62
C ASP A 147 -3.50 17.02 7.35
N PRO A 148 -3.36 16.15 8.38
CA PRO A 148 -3.65 14.72 8.24
C PRO A 148 -5.15 14.40 8.26
N HIS A 149 -6.04 15.39 8.32
CA HIS A 149 -7.50 15.25 8.36
C HIS A 149 -8.01 14.31 9.45
N LEU A 150 -7.33 14.24 10.58
CA LEU A 150 -7.76 13.44 11.72
C LEU A 150 -8.91 14.12 12.48
N PRO A 151 -9.83 13.36 13.09
CA PRO A 151 -10.91 13.94 13.90
C PRO A 151 -10.37 14.55 15.18
N ASN A 152 -10.83 15.75 15.54
CA ASN A 152 -10.47 16.42 16.79
C ASN A 152 -10.88 15.58 18.00
N GLU A 153 -9.98 15.47 19.00
CA GLU A 153 -10.18 14.71 20.24
C GLU A 153 -10.74 13.28 20.03
N GLY A 154 -10.48 12.74 18.84
CA GLY A 154 -11.00 11.46 18.40
C GLY A 154 -10.02 10.29 18.46
N VAL A 155 -8.74 10.56 18.85
CA VAL A 155 -7.64 9.58 18.69
C VAL A 155 -6.97 9.33 20.04
N ASP A 156 -6.76 8.05 20.38
CA ASP A 156 -6.13 7.62 21.63
C ASP A 156 -4.60 7.51 21.52
N ALA A 157 -4.08 7.37 20.29
CA ALA A 157 -2.65 7.45 20.02
C ALA A 157 -2.38 7.74 18.54
N VAL A 158 -1.20 8.31 18.25
CA VAL A 158 -0.70 8.52 16.89
C VAL A 158 0.68 7.91 16.74
N LEU A 159 0.86 7.16 15.64
CA LEU A 159 2.15 6.68 15.17
C LEU A 159 2.57 7.44 13.91
N ILE A 160 3.84 7.85 13.86
CA ILE A 160 4.53 8.31 12.66
C ILE A 160 5.76 7.43 12.52
N ALA A 161 5.81 6.56 11.51
CA ALA A 161 6.89 5.61 11.38
C ALA A 161 7.55 5.65 9.99
N ASN A 162 8.81 6.12 9.93
CA ASN A 162 9.59 6.24 8.69
C ASN A 162 8.94 7.18 7.64
N SER A 163 8.30 8.23 8.10
CA SER A 163 7.64 9.23 7.24
C SER A 163 7.87 10.67 7.71
N TYR A 164 8.31 10.88 8.96
CA TYR A 164 8.48 12.23 9.50
C TYR A 164 9.53 13.05 8.72
N HIS A 165 10.59 12.41 8.24
CA HIS A 165 11.62 13.04 7.41
C HIS A 165 11.08 13.59 6.08
N GLU A 166 9.91 13.16 5.62
CA GLU A 166 9.25 13.65 4.40
C GLU A 166 8.33 14.86 4.64
N PHE A 167 8.04 15.22 5.90
CA PHE A 167 7.12 16.31 6.22
C PHE A 167 7.71 17.67 5.84
N THR A 168 7.10 18.33 4.87
CA THR A 168 7.46 19.70 4.45
C THR A 168 6.85 20.78 5.36
N GLN A 169 5.77 20.47 6.06
CA GLN A 169 5.05 21.35 6.99
C GLN A 169 4.87 20.69 8.37
N PRO A 170 5.98 20.28 9.06
CA PRO A 170 5.90 19.47 10.26
C PRO A 170 5.14 20.17 11.39
N ARG A 171 5.27 21.51 11.51
CA ARG A 171 4.56 22.27 12.53
C ARG A 171 3.04 22.17 12.36
N ALA A 172 2.53 22.36 11.13
CA ALA A 172 1.10 22.27 10.86
C ALA A 172 0.57 20.86 11.13
N ILE A 173 1.28 19.81 10.66
CA ILE A 173 0.94 18.41 10.94
C ILE A 173 0.89 18.14 12.45
N LEU A 174 1.90 18.55 13.20
CA LEU A 174 1.95 18.33 14.65
C LEU A 174 0.84 19.08 15.39
N ASP A 175 0.49 20.30 14.97
CA ASP A 175 -0.59 21.07 15.58
C ASP A 175 -1.95 20.40 15.33
N HIS A 176 -2.21 19.84 14.14
CA HIS A 176 -3.40 19.03 13.85
C HIS A 176 -3.41 17.73 14.65
N ILE A 177 -2.27 17.03 14.76
CA ILE A 177 -2.16 15.81 15.58
C ILE A 177 -2.43 16.15 17.04
N PHE A 178 -1.94 17.28 17.55
CA PHE A 178 -2.22 17.73 18.90
C PHE A 178 -3.71 17.95 19.15
N GLN A 179 -4.43 18.55 18.17
CA GLN A 179 -5.87 18.72 18.26
C GLN A 179 -6.62 17.37 18.18
N ALA A 180 -6.15 16.44 17.36
CA ALA A 180 -6.78 15.14 17.17
C ALA A 180 -6.65 14.21 18.39
N LEU A 181 -5.54 14.29 19.12
CA LEU A 181 -5.29 13.46 20.28
C LEU A 181 -6.15 13.88 21.49
N ARG A 182 -6.63 12.91 22.23
CA ARG A 182 -7.23 13.10 23.55
C ARG A 182 -6.16 13.53 24.58
N SER A 183 -6.58 14.13 25.71
CA SER A 183 -5.65 14.43 26.81
C SER A 183 -4.98 13.15 27.31
N ASN A 184 -3.70 13.24 27.65
CA ASN A 184 -2.82 12.14 28.04
C ASN A 184 -2.54 11.08 26.93
N ALA A 185 -3.08 11.26 25.72
CA ALA A 185 -2.80 10.39 24.59
C ALA A 185 -1.36 10.52 24.08
N ARG A 186 -0.85 9.47 23.43
CA ARG A 186 0.55 9.40 23.00
C ARG A 186 0.75 9.68 21.53
N LEU A 187 1.81 10.39 21.23
CA LEU A 187 2.45 10.48 19.93
C LEU A 187 3.76 9.68 19.98
N VAL A 188 3.90 8.72 19.07
CA VAL A 188 5.15 7.96 18.88
C VAL A 188 5.70 8.24 17.49
N VAL A 189 6.97 8.65 17.44
CA VAL A 189 7.69 8.88 16.18
C VAL A 189 8.88 7.94 16.13
N LEU A 190 8.96 7.16 15.07
CA LEU A 190 10.08 6.27 14.74
C LEU A 190 10.66 6.71 13.40
N ASP A 191 11.92 7.12 13.35
CA ASP A 191 12.53 7.49 12.08
C ASP A 191 14.04 7.22 12.07
N ARG A 192 14.67 7.48 10.93
CA ARG A 192 16.10 7.23 10.71
C ARG A 192 16.93 8.40 11.22
N GLY A 193 18.02 8.06 11.91
CA GLY A 193 18.92 9.04 12.49
C GLY A 193 19.85 9.68 11.46
N ALA A 194 19.98 10.99 11.55
CA ALA A 194 20.91 11.76 10.73
C ALA A 194 22.25 11.96 11.49
N ARG A 195 23.00 10.88 11.77
CA ARG A 195 24.30 10.99 12.47
C ARG A 195 25.30 11.83 11.71
N LEU A 196 25.42 11.63 10.40
CA LEU A 196 26.34 12.37 9.52
C LEU A 196 25.88 13.81 9.26
N TYR A 197 24.58 14.05 9.36
CA TYR A 197 23.96 15.36 9.06
C TYR A 197 23.51 16.10 10.34
N HIS A 198 24.01 15.68 11.48
CA HIS A 198 23.71 16.32 12.77
C HIS A 198 24.22 17.76 12.76
N GLY A 199 23.31 18.73 12.80
CA GLY A 199 23.63 20.16 12.68
C GLY A 199 23.40 20.76 11.30
N GLU A 200 23.19 19.95 10.27
CA GLU A 200 22.75 20.44 8.95
C GLU A 200 21.30 20.94 9.01
N PRO A 201 20.95 21.92 8.17
CA PRO A 201 19.58 22.37 8.04
C PRO A 201 18.61 21.22 7.72
N ARG A 202 17.38 21.30 8.28
CA ARG A 202 16.35 20.29 8.10
C ARG A 202 16.17 19.84 6.63
N ILE A 203 16.19 20.80 5.70
CA ILE A 203 16.02 20.49 4.28
C ILE A 203 17.12 19.57 3.71
N ILE A 204 18.36 19.71 4.18
CA ILE A 204 19.47 18.85 3.77
C ILE A 204 19.27 17.42 4.33
N GLN A 205 18.85 17.32 5.60
CA GLN A 205 18.54 16.04 6.22
C GLN A 205 17.41 15.31 5.47
N MET A 206 16.32 16.02 5.13
CA MET A 206 15.20 15.50 4.36
C MET A 206 15.62 14.95 2.98
N GLN A 207 16.51 15.67 2.27
CA GLN A 207 17.03 15.22 0.97
C GLN A 207 17.81 13.89 1.06
N GLN A 208 18.26 13.54 2.25
CA GLN A 208 18.92 12.26 2.53
C GLN A 208 17.94 11.21 3.10
N TYR A 209 16.63 11.49 3.10
CA TYR A 209 15.59 10.62 3.71
C TYR A 209 15.88 10.30 5.18
N GLN A 210 16.40 11.27 5.92
CA GLN A 210 16.78 11.16 7.33
C GLN A 210 16.42 12.44 8.06
N ILE A 211 16.27 12.37 9.38
CA ILE A 211 16.08 13.52 10.26
C ILE A 211 16.65 13.22 11.64
N ALA A 212 17.35 14.19 12.25
CA ALA A 212 17.90 14.01 13.58
C ALA A 212 16.79 14.03 14.66
N ALA A 213 16.87 13.11 15.61
CA ALA A 213 15.94 13.06 16.74
C ALA A 213 15.83 14.37 17.51
N SER A 214 16.94 15.12 17.63
CA SER A 214 16.97 16.44 18.31
C SER A 214 16.12 17.49 17.60
N VAL A 215 16.12 17.48 16.27
CA VAL A 215 15.28 18.39 15.46
C VAL A 215 13.80 18.07 15.69
N VAL A 216 13.45 16.79 15.61
CA VAL A 216 12.07 16.33 15.79
C VAL A 216 11.57 16.55 17.21
N GLU A 217 12.41 16.30 18.23
CA GLU A 217 12.07 16.58 19.62
C GLU A 217 11.75 18.06 19.82
N GLU A 218 12.56 18.96 19.25
CA GLU A 218 12.32 20.41 19.35
C GLU A 218 11.00 20.81 18.68
N GLU A 219 10.70 20.26 17.48
CA GLU A 219 9.46 20.51 16.76
C GLU A 219 8.25 20.01 17.55
N ILE A 220 8.31 18.81 18.15
CA ILE A 220 7.28 18.20 19.00
C ILE A 220 7.01 19.07 20.24
N ARG A 221 8.08 19.50 20.95
CA ARG A 221 7.94 20.38 22.15
C ARG A 221 7.33 21.73 21.80
N LYS A 222 7.72 22.33 20.68
CA LYS A 222 7.14 23.60 20.19
C LYS A 222 5.65 23.48 19.84
N SER A 223 5.17 22.27 19.52
CA SER A 223 3.74 22.01 19.26
C SER A 223 2.94 21.68 20.54
N GLY A 224 3.55 21.85 21.72
CA GLY A 224 2.87 21.71 23.00
C GLY A 224 2.91 20.31 23.62
N PHE A 225 3.57 19.35 23.00
CA PHE A 225 3.72 18.02 23.56
C PHE A 225 4.79 17.96 24.66
N GLU A 226 4.56 17.08 25.62
CA GLU A 226 5.57 16.65 26.59
C GLU A 226 6.31 15.43 26.06
N VAL A 227 7.62 15.53 25.81
CA VAL A 227 8.44 14.38 25.45
C VAL A 227 8.78 13.58 26.71
N ILE A 228 8.30 12.34 26.77
CA ILE A 228 8.46 11.44 27.92
C ILE A 228 9.56 10.41 27.75
N ARG A 229 9.94 10.12 26.51
CA ARG A 229 11.06 9.20 26.17
C ARG A 229 11.69 9.60 24.85
N ARG A 230 13.01 9.58 24.79
CA ARG A 230 13.79 9.61 23.56
C ARG A 230 14.84 8.52 23.62
N ASP A 231 14.97 7.76 22.54
CA ASP A 231 15.95 6.70 22.39
C ASP A 231 16.63 6.87 21.02
N ASP A 232 17.85 7.40 21.04
CA ASP A 232 18.60 7.76 19.83
C ASP A 232 19.15 6.54 19.08
N ARG A 233 19.09 5.36 19.70
CA ARG A 233 19.55 4.08 19.14
C ARG A 233 18.55 2.98 19.40
N PHE A 234 17.28 3.28 19.25
CA PHE A 234 16.20 2.31 19.43
C PHE A 234 16.38 1.07 18.54
N ILE A 235 16.85 1.27 17.31
CA ILE A 235 17.33 0.20 16.44
C ILE A 235 18.75 0.56 16.03
N ASP A 236 19.66 -0.37 16.28
CA ASP A 236 21.07 -0.24 15.90
C ASP A 236 21.47 -1.54 15.21
N ARG A 237 21.43 -1.52 13.89
CA ARG A 237 21.79 -2.66 13.05
C ARG A 237 23.27 -2.60 12.71
N PRO A 238 23.98 -3.74 12.69
CA PRO A 238 25.31 -3.77 12.07
C PRO A 238 25.19 -3.34 10.61
N ALA A 239 26.13 -2.52 10.14
CA ALA A 239 26.22 -2.16 8.75
C ALA A 239 26.31 -3.46 7.91
N THR A 240 25.32 -3.68 7.07
CA THR A 240 25.38 -4.77 6.08
C THR A 240 26.19 -4.27 4.90
N GLU A 241 27.10 -5.09 4.38
CA GLU A 241 27.90 -4.77 3.19
C GLU A 241 27.07 -4.79 1.89
N ARG A 242 25.80 -4.38 1.95
CA ARG A 242 24.98 -4.30 0.74
C ARG A 242 25.42 -3.09 -0.09
N PRO A 243 25.67 -3.26 -1.39
CA PRO A 243 25.94 -2.13 -2.26
C PRO A 243 24.83 -1.08 -2.17
N GLY A 244 25.17 0.14 -1.75
CA GLY A 244 24.21 1.25 -1.58
C GLY A 244 23.71 1.51 -0.17
N ASP A 245 24.02 0.65 0.82
CA ASP A 245 23.75 0.93 2.24
C ASP A 245 24.61 2.09 2.72
N ARG A 246 23.96 3.10 3.31
CA ARG A 246 24.68 4.21 3.95
C ARG A 246 24.91 3.87 5.43
N PRO A 247 26.03 4.31 6.03
CA PRO A 247 26.34 4.01 7.44
C PRO A 247 25.22 4.39 8.41
N ASP A 248 24.40 5.39 8.07
CA ASP A 248 23.33 5.91 8.93
C ASP A 248 21.97 5.24 8.74
N ASP A 249 21.79 4.45 7.68
CA ASP A 249 20.53 3.73 7.43
C ASP A 249 20.27 2.61 8.46
N HIS A 250 21.24 2.36 9.35
CA HIS A 250 21.21 1.29 10.33
C HIS A 250 20.78 1.74 11.73
N VAL A 251 20.79 3.05 12.00
CA VAL A 251 20.43 3.60 13.29
C VAL A 251 19.09 4.32 13.19
N TRP A 252 18.14 3.87 13.99
CA TRP A 252 16.82 4.47 14.08
C TRP A 252 16.59 4.94 15.50
N TRP A 253 15.99 6.10 15.63
CA TRP A 253 15.59 6.66 16.92
C TRP A 253 14.07 6.55 17.11
N LEU A 254 13.64 6.57 18.36
CA LEU A 254 12.25 6.61 18.75
C LEU A 254 12.01 7.72 19.76
N ILE A 255 10.97 8.52 19.52
CA ILE A 255 10.48 9.53 20.47
C ILE A 255 9.06 9.15 20.86
N VAL A 256 8.79 9.17 22.17
CA VAL A 256 7.45 9.06 22.74
C VAL A 256 7.11 10.38 23.41
N ALA A 257 6.03 10.98 22.96
CA ALA A 257 5.50 12.22 23.52
C ALA A 257 4.05 12.02 23.97
N ARG A 258 3.55 12.95 24.79
CA ARG A 258 2.21 12.93 25.33
C ARG A 258 1.56 14.30 25.17
N LYS A 259 0.28 14.35 24.84
CA LYS A 259 -0.55 15.53 24.99
C LYS A 259 -0.86 15.71 26.47
N PRO A 260 -0.50 16.83 27.12
CA PRO A 260 -0.81 17.09 28.53
C PRO A 260 -2.30 17.02 28.84
#